data_fc1ea131503cf4d3b23adc0e7ea8bed9
#
_entry.id   fc1ea131503cf4d3b23adc0e7ea8bed9
#
_cell.length_a   1.000
_cell.length_b   1.000
_cell.length_c   1.000
_cell.angle_alpha   90.00
_cell.angle_beta   90.00
_cell.angle_gamma   90.00
#
_symmetry.space_group_name_H-M   'P 1'
#
loop_
_entity.id
_entity.type
_entity.pdbx_description
1 polymer ?
#
loop_
_entity_poly.entity_id
_entity_poly.type
_entity_poly.pdbx_seq_one_letter_code
_entity_poly.pdbx_strand_id
1 'polypeptide(L)' 'MKTLNEYMAMSYRMEIVEDKDEGGFVVSYPDLPGCITCGETVESAVANALDAKKAWLETALSTLTFEGSVNL' A
#
# COMPACT_ATOMS: atom_id res chain seq x y z
N MET A 1 0.62 -7.71 -19.04
CA MET A 1 0.69 -6.88 -17.83
C MET A 1 -0.24 -7.45 -16.77
N LYS A 2 0.20 -7.44 -15.53
CA LYS A 2 -0.61 -7.96 -14.43
C LYS A 2 -1.79 -7.05 -14.11
N THR A 3 -2.90 -7.64 -13.72
CA THR A 3 -4.08 -6.90 -13.28
C THR A 3 -3.90 -6.47 -11.82
N LEU A 4 -4.77 -5.57 -11.35
CA LEU A 4 -4.77 -5.17 -9.94
C LEU A 4 -4.92 -6.39 -9.03
N ASN A 5 -5.82 -7.31 -9.37
CA ASN A 5 -6.02 -8.53 -8.57
C ASN A 5 -4.76 -9.37 -8.48
N GLU A 6 -4.01 -9.47 -9.57
CA GLU A 6 -2.75 -10.21 -9.56
C GLU A 6 -1.71 -9.54 -8.66
N TYR A 7 -1.60 -8.20 -8.74
CA TYR A 7 -0.70 -7.47 -7.84
C TYR A 7 -1.13 -7.59 -6.38
N MET A 8 -2.42 -7.53 -6.09
CA MET A 8 -2.92 -7.68 -4.73
C MET A 8 -2.65 -9.07 -4.16
N ALA A 9 -2.60 -10.09 -5.01
CA ALA A 9 -2.31 -11.46 -4.60
C ALA A 9 -0.84 -11.71 -4.36
N MET A 10 0.06 -10.84 -4.83
CA MET A 10 1.49 -10.99 -4.61
C MET A 10 1.83 -10.71 -3.14
N SER A 11 2.85 -11.41 -2.64
CA SER A 11 3.31 -11.20 -1.27
C SER A 11 4.22 -9.98 -1.21
N TYR A 12 3.87 -9.03 -0.36
CA TYR A 12 4.68 -7.85 -0.09
C TYR A 12 5.12 -7.87 1.37
N ARG A 13 6.38 -7.51 1.61
CA ARG A 13 6.87 -7.40 2.97
C ARG A 13 6.15 -6.25 3.68
N MET A 14 5.70 -6.51 4.89
CA MET A 14 5.01 -5.53 5.71
C MET A 14 5.82 -5.33 6.98
N GLU A 15 6.04 -4.08 7.36
CA GLU A 15 6.69 -3.74 8.62
C GLU A 15 5.68 -3.07 9.53
N ILE A 16 5.60 -3.53 10.78
CA ILE A 16 4.72 -2.98 11.80
C ILE A 16 5.57 -2.49 12.95
N VAL A 17 5.43 -1.22 13.29
CA VAL A 17 6.20 -0.60 14.37
C VAL A 17 5.24 0.10 15.31
N GLU A 18 5.39 -0.14 16.61
CA GLU A 18 4.61 0.57 17.61
C GLU A 18 5.11 2.01 17.73
N ASP A 19 4.18 2.96 17.69
CA ASP A 19 4.49 4.37 17.89
C ASP A 19 4.33 4.70 19.37
N LYS A 20 5.43 4.77 20.08
CA LYS A 20 5.41 5.01 21.53
C LYS A 20 5.15 6.46 21.89
N ASP A 21 5.36 7.37 20.97
CA ASP A 21 5.16 8.80 21.25
C ASP A 21 3.71 9.21 21.13
N GLU A 22 3.05 8.78 20.07
CA GLU A 22 1.65 9.14 19.81
C GLU A 22 0.67 8.01 20.09
N GLY A 23 1.17 6.80 20.31
CA GLY A 23 0.37 5.62 20.49
C GLY A 23 -0.02 5.00 19.15
N GLY A 24 -0.51 3.77 19.21
CA GLY A 24 -0.90 3.05 18.02
C GLY A 24 0.27 2.39 17.30
N PHE A 25 0.04 2.06 16.04
CA PHE A 25 0.98 1.28 15.23
C PHE A 25 1.09 1.91 13.85
N VAL A 26 2.32 1.90 13.31
CA VAL A 26 2.60 2.32 11.94
C VAL A 26 2.90 1.09 11.12
N VAL A 27 2.28 0.99 9.97
CA VAL A 27 2.50 -0.12 9.03
C VAL A 27 2.99 0.44 7.70
N SER A 28 4.03 -0.17 7.17
CA SER A 28 4.57 0.23 5.89
C SER A 28 4.87 -0.99 5.02
N TYR A 29 4.88 -0.76 3.71
CA TYR A 29 5.31 -1.75 2.73
C TYR A 29 6.60 -1.22 2.10
N PRO A 30 7.77 -1.74 2.52
CA PRO A 30 9.04 -1.24 1.98
C PRO A 30 9.17 -1.34 0.45
N ASP A 31 8.52 -2.33 -0.15
CA ASP A 31 8.56 -2.52 -1.59
C ASP A 31 7.63 -1.57 -2.36
N LEU A 32 6.78 -0.84 -1.64
CA LEU A 32 5.86 0.14 -2.22
C LEU A 32 6.19 1.51 -1.64
N PRO A 33 7.09 2.27 -2.28
CA PRO A 33 7.56 3.55 -1.71
C PRO A 33 6.43 4.51 -1.37
N GLY A 34 6.43 5.01 -0.16
CA GLY A 34 5.40 5.94 0.31
C GLY A 34 4.12 5.27 0.80
N CYS A 35 4.02 3.95 0.72
CA CYS A 35 2.84 3.23 1.20
C CYS A 35 2.97 2.99 2.71
N ILE A 36 2.57 3.98 3.49
CA ILE A 36 2.65 3.97 4.95
C ILE A 36 1.30 4.38 5.51
N THR A 37 0.87 3.67 6.55
CA THR A 37 -0.38 3.99 7.23
C THR A 37 -0.25 3.71 8.72
N CYS A 38 -1.30 4.00 9.48
CA CYS A 38 -1.29 3.77 10.92
C CYS A 38 -2.69 3.38 11.40
N GLY A 39 -2.75 2.93 12.63
CA GLY A 39 -4.00 2.59 13.29
C GLY A 39 -3.78 2.47 14.78
N GLU A 40 -4.86 2.53 15.57
CA GLU A 40 -4.77 2.47 17.02
C GLU A 40 -4.41 1.07 17.55
N THR A 41 -4.77 0.05 16.78
CA THR A 41 -4.45 -1.35 17.09
C THR A 41 -3.75 -1.98 15.92
N VAL A 42 -3.12 -3.14 16.15
CA VAL A 42 -2.49 -3.89 15.06
C VAL A 42 -3.54 -4.23 14.01
N GLU A 43 -4.72 -4.68 14.44
CA GLU A 43 -5.77 -5.07 13.49
C GLU A 43 -6.21 -3.90 12.62
N SER A 44 -6.46 -2.73 13.23
CA SER A 44 -6.87 -1.55 12.47
C SER A 44 -5.76 -1.04 11.57
N ALA A 45 -4.52 -1.07 12.05
CA ALA A 45 -3.37 -0.64 11.27
C ALA A 45 -3.17 -1.53 10.04
N VAL A 46 -3.31 -2.85 10.21
CA VAL A 46 -3.20 -3.80 9.09
C VAL A 46 -4.35 -3.62 8.10
N ALA A 47 -5.57 -3.43 8.58
CA ALA A 47 -6.71 -3.19 7.69
C ALA A 47 -6.49 -1.92 6.87
N ASN A 48 -6.00 -0.85 7.51
CA ASN A 48 -5.69 0.40 6.82
C ASN A 48 -4.54 0.20 5.81
N ALA A 49 -3.57 -0.65 6.15
CA ALA A 49 -2.45 -0.94 5.26
C ALA A 49 -2.91 -1.69 4.01
N LEU A 50 -3.86 -2.61 4.14
CA LEU A 50 -4.40 -3.32 2.99
C LEU A 50 -5.13 -2.37 2.06
N ASP A 51 -5.91 -1.43 2.61
CA ASP A 51 -6.56 -0.40 1.82
C ASP A 51 -5.53 0.52 1.15
N ALA A 52 -4.50 0.91 1.88
CA ALA A 52 -3.44 1.76 1.35
C ALA A 52 -2.69 1.07 0.22
N LYS A 53 -2.42 -0.22 0.36
CA LYS A 53 -1.78 -1.01 -0.69
C LYS A 53 -2.63 -1.02 -1.95
N LYS A 54 -3.92 -1.25 -1.80
CA LYS A 54 -4.83 -1.26 -2.95
C LYS A 54 -4.83 0.08 -3.66
N ALA A 55 -4.97 1.17 -2.92
CA ALA A 55 -4.97 2.51 -3.49
C ALA A 55 -3.64 2.83 -4.17
N TRP A 56 -2.53 2.42 -3.56
CA TRP A 56 -1.20 2.63 -4.13
C TRP A 56 -1.06 1.91 -5.47
N LEU A 57 -1.48 0.64 -5.52
CA LEU A 57 -1.40 -0.17 -6.73
C LEU A 57 -2.35 0.36 -7.82
N GLU A 58 -3.55 0.78 -7.44
CA GLU A 58 -4.50 1.37 -8.39
C GLU A 58 -3.91 2.63 -9.03
N THR A 59 -3.29 3.49 -8.22
CA THR A 59 -2.68 4.72 -8.70
C THR A 59 -1.51 4.41 -9.64
N ALA A 60 -0.66 3.46 -9.26
CA ALA A 60 0.48 3.07 -10.08
C ALA A 60 0.04 2.52 -11.43
N LEU A 61 -0.97 1.65 -11.43
CA LEU A 61 -1.48 1.08 -12.67
C LEU A 61 -2.18 2.12 -13.54
N SER A 62 -2.92 3.04 -12.93
CA SER A 62 -3.56 4.13 -13.66
C SER A 62 -2.53 5.05 -14.31
N THR A 63 -1.45 5.35 -13.61
CA THR A 63 -0.38 6.17 -14.14
C THR A 63 0.27 5.50 -15.35
N LEU A 64 0.54 4.20 -15.26
CA LEU A 64 1.11 3.45 -16.37
C LEU A 64 0.17 3.43 -17.57
N THR A 65 -1.11 3.22 -17.32
CA THR A 65 -2.13 3.21 -18.38
C THR A 65 -2.23 4.58 -19.04
N PHE A 66 -2.24 5.62 -18.24
CA PHE A 66 -2.32 7.00 -18.74
C PHE A 66 -1.10 7.34 -19.59
N GLU A 67 0.10 6.99 -19.14
CA GLU A 67 1.32 7.24 -19.90
C GLU A 67 1.29 6.51 -21.23
N GLY A 68 0.81 5.28 -21.24
CA GLY A 68 0.64 4.53 -22.47
C GLY A 68 -0.31 5.22 -23.44
N SER A 69 -1.40 5.77 -22.93
CA SER A 69 -2.38 6.48 -23.75
C SER A 69 -1.80 7.76 -24.32
N VAL A 70 -1.03 8.49 -23.52
CA VAL A 70 -0.43 9.75 -23.97
C VAL A 70 0.59 9.52 -25.08
N ASN A 71 1.28 8.42 -25.03
CA ASN A 71 2.33 8.11 -26.03
C ASN A 71 1.75 7.63 -27.36
N LEU A 72 0.48 7.41 -27.42
CA LEU A 72 -0.17 7.05 -28.68
C LEU A 72 -0.40 8.27 -29.55
#